data_a8ec01dd1b359168e2ed2567ffb29159
#
_entry.id   a8ec01dd1b359168e2ed2567ffb29159
#
_cell.length_a   1.000
_cell.length_b   1.000
_cell.length_c   1.000
_cell.angle_alpha   90.00
_cell.angle_beta   90.00
_cell.angle_gamma   90.00
#
_symmetry.space_group_name_H-M   'P 1'
#
loop_
_entity.id
_entity.type
_entity.pdbx_description
1 polymer ?
#
loop_
_entity_poly.entity_id
_entity_poly.type
_entity_poly.pdbx_seq_one_letter_code
_entity_poly.pdbx_strand_id
1 'polypeptide(L)'
;MSKRISRRKAIAGAALAAGALFATAVPVLAHHSTAMFEWGKELPMKHVTVDRWEWTNPHTYLYVHDASGQKWAFEGMSPNHLVRFGWSKRSVQPGDEVDLTYYPLRDGRKGGFNVTITKSGGQLLKQFGDAGPRTAQAQVQGKQ
;
A
#
# COMPACT_ATOMS: atom_id res chain seq x y z
N MET A 1 48.94 46.93 -15.78
CA MET A 1 48.48 46.31 -14.54
C MET A 1 47.40 45.27 -14.90
N SER A 2 47.76 43.98 -14.89
CA SER A 2 46.85 42.88 -15.27
C SER A 2 46.13 42.39 -14.02
N LYS A 3 44.80 42.53 -13.97
CA LYS A 3 43.94 41.98 -12.88
C LYS A 3 43.79 40.47 -13.07
N ARG A 4 44.57 39.70 -12.36
CA ARG A 4 44.34 38.26 -12.21
C ARG A 4 43.04 38.03 -11.44
N ILE A 5 41.93 37.85 -12.15
CA ILE A 5 40.67 37.39 -11.56
C ILE A 5 40.88 35.97 -11.05
N SER A 6 40.79 35.79 -9.74
CA SER A 6 41.06 34.53 -9.06
C SER A 6 40.12 33.43 -9.54
N ARG A 7 40.67 32.41 -10.22
CA ARG A 7 39.97 31.20 -10.68
C ARG A 7 39.27 30.45 -9.52
N ARG A 8 39.67 30.71 -8.29
CA ARG A 8 39.09 30.10 -7.08
C ARG A 8 37.67 30.57 -6.78
N LYS A 9 37.29 31.82 -7.14
CA LYS A 9 35.92 32.34 -6.95
C LYS A 9 34.93 31.83 -7.97
N ALA A 10 35.38 31.46 -9.16
CA ALA A 10 34.52 30.90 -10.22
C ALA A 10 34.16 29.44 -9.94
N ILE A 11 35.07 28.68 -9.32
CA ILE A 11 34.83 27.26 -8.98
C ILE A 11 33.84 27.15 -7.81
N ALA A 12 33.91 28.05 -6.83
CA ALA A 12 32.98 28.06 -5.69
C ALA A 12 31.54 28.39 -6.11
N GLY A 13 31.35 29.29 -7.11
CA GLY A 13 30.02 29.62 -7.64
C GLY A 13 29.36 28.47 -8.43
N ALA A 14 30.17 27.72 -9.19
CA ALA A 14 29.66 26.58 -9.97
C ALA A 14 29.27 25.39 -9.09
N ALA A 15 29.96 25.16 -7.97
CA ALA A 15 29.63 24.09 -7.02
C ALA A 15 28.31 24.35 -6.28
N LEU A 16 27.99 25.62 -5.95
CA LEU A 16 26.71 26.00 -5.33
C LEU A 16 25.53 25.90 -6.29
N ALA A 17 25.72 26.20 -7.57
CA ALA A 17 24.67 26.09 -8.59
C ALA A 17 24.33 24.62 -8.93
N ALA A 18 25.33 23.72 -8.91
CA ALA A 18 25.12 22.30 -9.13
C ALA A 18 24.38 21.61 -7.94
N GLY A 19 24.62 22.06 -6.71
CA GLY A 19 23.94 21.53 -5.51
C GLY A 19 22.45 21.88 -5.44
N ALA A 20 22.04 23.02 -6.00
CA ALA A 20 20.64 23.46 -5.98
C ALA A 20 19.74 22.71 -6.98
N LEU A 21 20.32 22.13 -8.03
CA LEU A 21 19.56 21.37 -9.06
C LEU A 21 19.19 19.94 -8.62
N PHE A 22 19.85 19.40 -7.59
CA PHE A 22 19.52 18.06 -7.05
C PHE A 22 18.47 18.05 -5.94
N ALA A 23 18.04 19.22 -5.45
CA ALA A 23 17.10 19.32 -4.33
C ALA A 23 15.61 19.21 -4.72
N THR A 24 15.26 19.06 -6.00
CA THR A 24 13.86 19.06 -6.47
C THR A 24 13.35 17.70 -6.92
N ALA A 25 14.07 16.61 -6.70
CA ALA A 25 13.54 15.27 -6.91
C ALA A 25 12.72 14.85 -5.69
N VAL A 26 11.56 15.50 -5.46
CA VAL A 26 10.57 15.01 -4.52
C VAL A 26 9.94 13.76 -5.15
N PRO A 27 9.95 12.60 -4.49
CA PRO A 27 9.30 11.40 -5.02
C PRO A 27 7.78 11.63 -5.07
N VAL A 28 7.25 11.90 -6.25
CA VAL A 28 5.80 11.98 -6.54
C VAL A 28 5.14 10.58 -6.51
N LEU A 29 5.83 9.56 -6.03
CA LEU A 29 5.37 8.17 -6.08
C LEU A 29 4.37 7.78 -4.98
N ALA A 30 4.13 8.62 -3.97
CA ALA A 30 3.30 8.22 -2.82
C ALA A 30 1.78 8.36 -3.03
N HIS A 31 1.31 9.07 -4.06
CA HIS A 31 -0.12 9.34 -4.23
C HIS A 31 -0.84 8.46 -5.28
N HIS A 32 -0.11 7.59 -6.00
CA HIS A 32 -0.72 6.76 -7.04
C HIS A 32 -1.34 5.46 -6.54
N SER A 33 -1.04 5.01 -5.31
CA SER A 33 -1.46 3.69 -4.84
C SER A 33 -2.97 3.55 -4.64
N THR A 34 -3.66 4.59 -4.18
CA THR A 34 -5.10 4.50 -3.89
C THR A 34 -5.99 4.62 -5.12
N ALA A 35 -5.57 5.34 -6.15
CA ALA A 35 -6.34 5.54 -7.38
C ALA A 35 -6.46 4.26 -8.24
N MET A 36 -5.63 3.26 -8.00
CA MET A 36 -5.64 2.01 -8.76
C MET A 36 -6.79 1.07 -8.40
N PHE A 37 -7.47 1.29 -7.27
CA PHE A 37 -8.57 0.46 -6.81
C PHE A 37 -9.95 1.06 -7.14
N GLU A 38 -10.94 0.20 -7.40
CA GLU A 38 -12.35 0.60 -7.58
C GLU A 38 -13.07 0.67 -6.21
N TRP A 39 -12.83 1.72 -5.44
CA TRP A 39 -13.33 1.87 -4.06
C TRP A 39 -14.86 1.83 -3.88
N GLY A 40 -15.62 1.95 -4.95
CA GLY A 40 -17.09 1.85 -4.92
C GLY A 40 -17.60 0.43 -5.13
N LYS A 41 -16.73 -0.54 -5.41
CA LYS A 41 -17.10 -1.89 -5.84
C LYS A 41 -16.44 -2.95 -4.97
N GLU A 42 -17.03 -3.24 -3.82
CA GLU A 42 -16.57 -4.33 -2.97
C GLU A 42 -17.07 -5.67 -3.52
N LEU A 43 -16.14 -6.61 -3.74
CA LEU A 43 -16.41 -7.93 -4.28
C LEU A 43 -16.06 -9.01 -3.24
N PRO A 44 -16.90 -10.05 -3.11
CA PRO A 44 -16.57 -11.22 -2.31
C PRO A 44 -15.70 -12.20 -3.10
N MET A 45 -14.85 -12.92 -2.39
CA MET A 45 -14.12 -14.08 -2.88
C MET A 45 -14.12 -15.15 -1.80
N LYS A 46 -14.48 -16.37 -2.16
CA LYS A 46 -14.73 -17.46 -1.20
C LYS A 46 -13.81 -18.64 -1.44
N HIS A 47 -13.52 -19.37 -0.34
CA HIS A 47 -12.76 -20.62 -0.36
C HIS A 47 -11.42 -20.48 -1.08
N VAL A 48 -10.65 -19.46 -0.72
CA VAL A 48 -9.30 -19.29 -1.23
C VAL A 48 -8.28 -19.74 -0.21
N THR A 49 -7.18 -20.32 -0.70
CA THR A 49 -6.08 -20.77 0.14
C THR A 49 -4.99 -19.72 0.17
N VAL A 50 -4.51 -19.42 1.37
CA VAL A 50 -3.42 -18.46 1.58
C VAL A 50 -2.10 -19.11 1.18
N ASP A 51 -1.39 -18.48 0.23
CA ASP A 51 -0.04 -18.84 -0.16
C ASP A 51 0.99 -18.13 0.73
N ARG A 52 0.76 -16.84 1.00
CA ARG A 52 1.70 -16.00 1.73
C ARG A 52 0.99 -14.79 2.35
N TRP A 53 1.41 -14.42 3.56
CA TRP A 53 1.05 -13.20 4.25
C TRP A 53 2.29 -12.38 4.55
N GLU A 54 2.40 -11.18 3.98
CA GLU A 54 3.49 -10.24 4.21
C GLU A 54 3.04 -9.15 5.19
N TRP A 55 3.68 -9.13 6.35
CA TRP A 55 3.46 -8.15 7.41
C TRP A 55 4.56 -7.10 7.36
N THR A 56 4.48 -6.17 6.40
CA THR A 56 5.52 -5.20 6.06
C THR A 56 4.99 -3.78 6.03
N ASN A 57 5.88 -2.78 6.21
CA ASN A 57 5.57 -1.37 5.99
C ASN A 57 5.98 -0.98 4.55
N PRO A 58 5.26 -0.05 3.91
CA PRO A 58 4.11 0.70 4.42
C PRO A 58 2.79 -0.07 4.38
N HIS A 59 2.72 -1.20 3.66
CA HIS A 59 1.50 -1.97 3.47
C HIS A 59 1.73 -3.46 3.69
N THR A 60 0.66 -4.17 4.10
CA THR A 60 0.64 -5.62 4.13
C THR A 60 0.19 -6.18 2.78
N TYR A 61 0.57 -7.42 2.47
CA TYR A 61 0.17 -8.11 1.24
C TYR A 61 -0.29 -9.53 1.54
N LEU A 62 -1.44 -9.88 0.98
CA LEU A 62 -2.00 -11.22 1.03
C LEU A 62 -1.95 -11.85 -0.36
N TYR A 63 -1.33 -13.00 -0.46
CA TYR A 63 -1.28 -13.80 -1.68
C TYR A 63 -2.08 -15.07 -1.46
N VAL A 64 -2.99 -15.35 -2.38
CA VAL A 64 -3.86 -16.52 -2.32
C VAL A 64 -3.98 -17.18 -3.69
N HIS A 65 -4.47 -18.40 -3.72
CA HIS A 65 -4.99 -19.03 -4.94
C HIS A 65 -6.44 -19.50 -4.72
N ASP A 66 -7.21 -19.46 -5.79
CA ASP A 66 -8.57 -20.00 -5.80
C ASP A 66 -8.59 -21.50 -6.13
N ALA A 67 -9.78 -22.13 -6.14
CA ALA A 67 -9.95 -23.55 -6.40
C ALA A 67 -9.43 -23.98 -7.79
N SER A 68 -9.30 -23.06 -8.74
CA SER A 68 -8.71 -23.31 -10.06
C SER A 68 -7.17 -23.24 -10.07
N GLY A 69 -6.56 -22.83 -8.96
CA GLY A 69 -5.12 -22.56 -8.86
C GLY A 69 -4.74 -21.16 -9.35
N GLN A 70 -5.71 -20.30 -9.73
CA GLN A 70 -5.43 -18.92 -10.14
C GLN A 70 -4.93 -18.12 -8.95
N LYS A 71 -3.77 -17.50 -9.11
CA LYS A 71 -3.14 -16.66 -8.07
C LYS A 71 -3.70 -15.24 -8.08
N TRP A 72 -3.84 -14.69 -6.86
CA TRP A 72 -4.33 -13.36 -6.57
C TRP A 72 -3.42 -12.68 -5.56
N ALA A 73 -3.29 -11.35 -5.66
CA ALA A 73 -2.52 -10.55 -4.72
C ALA A 73 -3.35 -9.36 -4.21
N PHE A 74 -3.43 -9.22 -2.91
CA PHE A 74 -4.22 -8.17 -2.27
C PHE A 74 -3.31 -7.31 -1.39
N GLU A 75 -3.39 -5.99 -1.60
CA GLU A 75 -2.78 -5.00 -0.72
C GLU A 75 -3.69 -4.76 0.48
N GLY A 76 -3.11 -4.44 1.63
CA GLY A 76 -3.83 -4.07 2.84
C GLY A 76 -3.25 -2.85 3.52
N MET A 77 -3.84 -2.48 4.64
CA MET A 77 -3.36 -1.38 5.47
C MET A 77 -1.99 -1.71 6.10
N SER A 78 -1.33 -0.67 6.62
CA SER A 78 -0.05 -0.85 7.30
C SER A 78 -0.19 -1.69 8.58
N PRO A 79 0.87 -2.39 9.02
CA PRO A 79 0.89 -3.10 10.29
C PRO A 79 0.44 -2.25 11.48
N ASN A 80 0.92 -1.01 11.56
CA ASN A 80 0.56 -0.08 12.65
C ASN A 80 -0.93 0.29 12.67
N HIS A 81 -1.58 0.29 11.50
CA HIS A 81 -3.03 0.48 11.42
C HIS A 81 -3.74 -0.79 11.88
N LEU A 82 -3.35 -1.94 11.35
CA LEU A 82 -4.02 -3.22 11.54
C LEU A 82 -4.01 -3.71 12.99
N VAL A 83 -2.93 -3.48 13.76
CA VAL A 83 -2.90 -3.88 15.18
C VAL A 83 -4.02 -3.24 16.00
N ARG A 84 -4.52 -2.08 15.62
CA ARG A 84 -5.64 -1.39 16.28
C ARG A 84 -6.97 -2.11 16.08
N PHE A 85 -7.06 -2.97 15.06
CA PHE A 85 -8.22 -3.78 14.71
C PHE A 85 -8.01 -5.27 15.01
N GLY A 86 -7.05 -5.57 15.90
CA GLY A 86 -6.83 -6.93 16.40
C GLY A 86 -6.01 -7.82 15.48
N TRP A 87 -5.43 -7.27 14.40
CA TRP A 87 -4.55 -8.03 13.53
C TRP A 87 -3.15 -8.19 14.12
N SER A 88 -2.49 -9.25 13.72
CA SER A 88 -1.09 -9.53 14.01
C SER A 88 -0.40 -10.19 12.82
N LYS A 89 0.91 -10.31 12.88
CA LYS A 89 1.67 -11.07 11.89
C LYS A 89 1.19 -12.53 11.74
N ARG A 90 0.54 -13.08 12.79
CA ARG A 90 0.02 -14.46 12.83
C ARG A 90 -1.47 -14.58 12.58
N SER A 91 -2.17 -13.49 12.27
CA SER A 91 -3.61 -13.51 12.01
C SER A 91 -3.98 -14.39 10.83
N VAL A 92 -3.10 -14.48 9.83
CA VAL A 92 -3.26 -15.32 8.65
C VAL A 92 -1.96 -16.08 8.42
N GLN A 93 -2.05 -17.35 8.02
CA GLN A 93 -0.91 -18.23 7.80
C GLN A 93 -1.01 -18.90 6.44
N PRO A 94 0.11 -19.26 5.79
CA PRO A 94 0.08 -20.11 4.62
C PRO A 94 -0.68 -21.42 4.88
N GLY A 95 -1.57 -21.79 3.95
CA GLY A 95 -2.45 -22.95 4.06
C GLY A 95 -3.81 -22.68 4.73
N ASP A 96 -4.02 -21.50 5.31
CA ASP A 96 -5.35 -21.11 5.79
C ASP A 96 -6.34 -21.04 4.62
N GLU A 97 -7.52 -21.63 4.78
CA GLU A 97 -8.65 -21.38 3.89
C GLU A 97 -9.46 -20.20 4.44
N VAL A 98 -9.71 -19.21 3.57
CA VAL A 98 -10.39 -17.97 3.96
C VAL A 98 -11.42 -17.55 2.92
N ASP A 99 -12.45 -16.86 3.40
CA ASP A 99 -13.31 -15.98 2.60
C ASP A 99 -12.81 -14.55 2.77
N LEU A 100 -12.84 -13.75 1.72
CA LEU A 100 -12.43 -12.35 1.80
C LEU A 100 -13.34 -11.43 0.99
N THR A 101 -13.30 -10.14 1.31
CA THR A 101 -13.85 -9.09 0.45
C THR A 101 -12.74 -8.13 0.04
N TYR A 102 -12.87 -7.52 -1.14
CA TYR A 102 -11.83 -6.65 -1.68
C TYR A 102 -12.39 -5.63 -2.67
N TYR A 103 -11.66 -4.53 -2.85
CA TYR A 103 -11.83 -3.60 -3.97
C TYR A 103 -10.91 -4.00 -5.10
N PRO A 104 -11.43 -4.29 -6.32
CA PRO A 104 -10.62 -4.76 -7.43
C PRO A 104 -9.71 -3.67 -7.99
N LEU A 105 -8.64 -4.10 -8.66
CA LEU A 105 -7.80 -3.24 -9.46
C LEU A 105 -8.57 -2.77 -10.72
N ARG A 106 -8.45 -1.48 -11.06
CA ARG A 106 -9.10 -0.90 -12.26
C ARG A 106 -8.60 -1.45 -13.57
N ASP A 107 -7.36 -1.95 -13.59
CA ASP A 107 -6.73 -2.53 -14.78
C ASP A 107 -7.08 -4.01 -15.03
N GLY A 108 -7.91 -4.60 -14.18
CA GLY A 108 -8.39 -5.97 -14.32
C GLY A 108 -7.40 -7.07 -13.92
N ARG A 109 -6.21 -6.73 -13.41
CA ARG A 109 -5.31 -7.72 -12.83
C ARG A 109 -5.96 -8.47 -11.67
N LYS A 110 -5.53 -9.70 -11.44
CA LYS A 110 -6.03 -10.57 -10.37
C LYS A 110 -5.53 -10.09 -9.01
N GLY A 111 -6.39 -9.33 -8.31
CA GLY A 111 -6.07 -8.73 -7.02
C GLY A 111 -6.86 -7.47 -6.74
N GLY A 112 -6.46 -6.77 -5.67
CA GLY A 112 -7.15 -5.59 -5.22
C GLY A 112 -6.67 -5.13 -3.85
N PHE A 113 -7.51 -4.33 -3.19
CA PHE A 113 -7.32 -3.95 -1.81
C PHE A 113 -8.20 -4.82 -0.91
N ASN A 114 -7.60 -5.56 0.01
CA ASN A 114 -8.32 -6.41 0.95
C ASN A 114 -9.15 -5.56 1.94
N VAL A 115 -10.38 -5.94 2.20
CA VAL A 115 -11.29 -5.26 3.14
C VAL A 115 -11.52 -6.11 4.37
N THR A 116 -11.93 -7.36 4.18
CA THR A 116 -12.18 -8.30 5.26
C THR A 116 -11.57 -9.66 4.95
N ILE A 117 -11.27 -10.41 6.00
CA ILE A 117 -10.94 -11.85 5.91
C ILE A 117 -11.77 -12.57 6.96
N THR A 118 -12.44 -13.66 6.56
CA THR A 118 -13.10 -14.61 7.47
C THR A 118 -12.36 -15.93 7.37
N LYS A 119 -11.79 -16.38 8.48
CA LYS A 119 -11.10 -17.67 8.55
C LYS A 119 -12.10 -18.82 8.77
N SER A 120 -11.70 -20.02 8.42
CA SER A 120 -12.37 -21.25 8.89
C SER A 120 -12.53 -21.21 10.40
N GLY A 121 -13.77 -21.35 10.89
CA GLY A 121 -14.10 -21.16 12.31
C GLY A 121 -14.76 -19.82 12.63
N GLY A 122 -14.96 -18.95 11.62
CA GLY A 122 -15.82 -17.77 11.72
C GLY A 122 -15.18 -16.50 12.28
N GLN A 123 -13.86 -16.49 12.54
CA GLN A 123 -13.18 -15.25 12.93
C GLN A 123 -13.16 -14.25 11.77
N LEU A 124 -13.87 -13.13 11.93
CA LEU A 124 -13.88 -12.01 10.98
C LEU A 124 -12.80 -11.00 11.37
N LEU A 125 -11.91 -10.71 10.44
CA LEU A 125 -10.89 -9.67 10.53
C LEU A 125 -11.24 -8.56 9.55
N LYS A 126 -11.31 -7.31 10.03
CA LYS A 126 -11.61 -6.12 9.22
C LYS A 126 -10.38 -5.23 9.13
N GLN A 127 -10.06 -4.73 7.94
CA GLN A 127 -8.96 -3.77 7.75
C GLN A 127 -9.32 -2.36 8.23
N PHE A 128 -10.60 -2.05 8.25
CA PHE A 128 -11.16 -0.79 8.73
C PHE A 128 -12.15 -1.09 9.86
N GLY A 129 -12.36 -0.15 10.76
CA GLY A 129 -13.45 -0.24 11.74
C GLY A 129 -14.82 -0.27 11.05
N ASP A 130 -15.89 -0.28 11.82
CA ASP A 130 -17.27 -0.37 11.32
C ASP A 130 -17.68 0.80 10.40
N ALA A 131 -16.94 1.90 10.43
CA ALA A 131 -17.15 3.05 9.54
C ALA A 131 -16.72 2.81 8.08
N GLY A 132 -15.97 1.73 7.82
CA GLY A 132 -15.52 1.36 6.48
C GLY A 132 -14.45 2.28 5.86
N PRO A 133 -13.99 1.97 4.65
CA PRO A 133 -12.86 2.65 4.01
C PRO A 133 -13.15 4.11 3.60
N ARG A 134 -14.40 4.48 3.36
CA ARG A 134 -14.76 5.85 2.93
C ARG A 134 -14.44 6.91 3.99
N THR A 135 -14.63 6.59 5.26
CA THR A 135 -14.31 7.51 6.36
C THR A 135 -12.80 7.60 6.62
N ALA A 136 -12.07 6.52 6.42
CA ALA A 136 -10.60 6.53 6.50
C ALA A 136 -9.98 7.41 5.40
N GLN A 137 -10.52 7.38 4.18
CA GLN A 137 -10.07 8.23 3.08
C GLN A 137 -10.42 9.71 3.27
N ALA A 138 -11.62 10.02 3.77
CA ALA A 138 -12.02 11.39 4.07
C ALA A 138 -11.14 12.03 5.14
N GLN A 139 -10.66 11.26 6.12
CA GLN A 139 -9.75 11.74 7.16
C GLN A 139 -8.34 12.05 6.62
N VAL A 140 -7.89 11.36 5.58
CA VAL A 140 -6.60 11.62 4.93
C VAL A 140 -6.68 12.85 4.02
N GLN A 141 -7.81 13.05 3.32
CA GLN A 141 -8.01 14.19 2.41
C GLN A 141 -8.37 15.50 3.14
N GLY A 142 -8.93 15.42 4.33
CA GLY A 142 -9.34 16.59 5.13
C GLY A 142 -8.20 17.26 5.93
N LYS A 143 -6.95 16.81 5.78
CA LYS A 143 -5.75 17.37 6.45
C LYS A 143 -4.77 18.05 5.49
N GLN A 144 -5.22 18.46 4.31
CA GLN A 144 -4.43 19.29 3.39
C GLN A 144 -4.88 20.74 3.45
#